data_988474c52714b5ba805ee9cbecafb520
#
_entry.id   988474c52714b5ba805ee9cbecafb520
#
_cell.length_a   1.000
_cell.length_b   1.000
_cell.length_c   1.000
_cell.angle_alpha   90.00
_cell.angle_beta   90.00
_cell.angle_gamma   90.00
#
_symmetry.space_group_name_H-M   'P 1'
#
loop_
_entity.id
_entity.type
_entity.pdbx_description
1 polymer ?
#
loop_
_entity_poly.entity_id
_entity_poly.type
_entity_poly.pdbx_seq_one_letter_code
_entity_poly.pdbx_strand_id
1 'polypeptide(L)'
;MKPRVVLVTGVSRYLGTRLASTLAADPSIERVIGVDTVQPRAEALPQLGRTEFVRADIRNPLIAKVIAQAEVDTVVHMNVIATPLGAGGRTAMKEINVIGTMQLLAACQKAPSLRKLVVKSTTAVYGSSPRDPALFTEDAEPRALPKSGYAKDAVEVEGYVRGFGRRRPDVTLSLLRFTNFIGPTIETPLTRYLSLPVVPTVLGFDPRVQLCHEDDGIEVLRRCSLSDHPGIFNVGGTGVLLLSQAVRRVGRPAFPVPAPAVSLVAGLFRRAGLVDFSPEQMRYLEHGRVADVSRMARELGWSPRPTAEAMQSFVERSPRILNPETVAATETRLLQALTRSKEPVRA
;
A
#
# COMPACT_ATOMS: atom_id res chain seq x y z
N MET A 1 -22.17 -14.56 -3.48
CA MET A 1 -23.42 -13.84 -3.10
C MET A 1 -23.18 -12.34 -3.26
N LYS A 2 -24.14 -11.59 -3.82
CA LYS A 2 -24.00 -10.13 -3.91
C LYS A 2 -24.21 -9.50 -2.53
N PRO A 3 -23.40 -8.53 -2.13
CA PRO A 3 -23.56 -7.85 -0.84
C PRO A 3 -24.79 -6.94 -0.86
N ARG A 4 -25.47 -6.84 0.29
CA ARG A 4 -26.57 -5.89 0.51
C ARG A 4 -26.12 -4.70 1.32
N VAL A 5 -25.44 -4.96 2.44
CA VAL A 5 -24.97 -3.93 3.36
C VAL A 5 -23.47 -4.06 3.54
N VAL A 6 -22.73 -3.09 2.98
CA VAL A 6 -21.26 -3.07 3.01
C VAL A 6 -20.75 -2.05 4.02
N LEU A 7 -19.87 -2.47 4.91
CA LEU A 7 -19.16 -1.58 5.82
C LEU A 7 -17.71 -1.43 5.36
N VAL A 8 -17.27 -0.18 5.16
CA VAL A 8 -15.90 0.19 4.78
C VAL A 8 -15.25 0.93 5.94
N THR A 9 -14.12 0.41 6.46
CA THR A 9 -13.34 1.11 7.48
C THR A 9 -12.29 2.02 6.84
N GLY A 10 -11.89 3.10 7.52
CA GLY A 10 -10.87 4.02 7.00
C GLY A 10 -11.36 4.90 5.86
N VAL A 11 -12.65 5.19 5.84
CA VAL A 11 -13.33 5.92 4.75
C VAL A 11 -12.93 7.39 4.63
N SER A 12 -12.33 7.97 5.66
CA SER A 12 -11.79 9.34 5.60
C SER A 12 -10.42 9.44 4.92
N ARG A 13 -9.85 8.31 4.51
CA ARG A 13 -8.59 8.23 3.79
C ARG A 13 -8.84 8.05 2.29
N TYR A 14 -7.92 8.53 1.47
CA TYR A 14 -8.05 8.56 0.01
C TYR A 14 -8.63 7.28 -0.61
N LEU A 15 -7.99 6.13 -0.39
CA LEU A 15 -8.47 4.86 -0.95
C LEU A 15 -9.82 4.42 -0.35
N GLY A 16 -10.04 4.68 0.95
CA GLY A 16 -11.30 4.36 1.61
C GLY A 16 -12.46 5.19 1.08
N THR A 17 -12.26 6.50 0.90
CA THR A 17 -13.25 7.40 0.27
C THR A 17 -13.59 6.92 -1.14
N ARG A 18 -12.60 6.66 -1.97
CA ARG A 18 -12.79 6.20 -3.35
C ARG A 18 -13.52 4.87 -3.43
N LEU A 19 -13.15 3.90 -2.58
CA LEU A 19 -13.83 2.61 -2.55
C LEU A 19 -15.28 2.76 -2.11
N ALA A 20 -15.54 3.50 -1.02
CA ALA A 20 -16.90 3.74 -0.54
C ALA A 20 -17.77 4.41 -1.62
N SER A 21 -17.22 5.42 -2.30
CA SER A 21 -17.86 6.09 -3.44
C SER A 21 -18.19 5.11 -4.57
N THR A 22 -17.23 4.26 -4.95
CA THR A 22 -17.39 3.28 -6.03
C THR A 22 -18.47 2.23 -5.67
N LEU A 23 -18.49 1.76 -4.43
CA LEU A 23 -19.51 0.82 -3.93
C LEU A 23 -20.87 1.49 -3.81
N ALA A 24 -20.92 2.75 -3.36
CA ALA A 24 -22.17 3.52 -3.28
C ALA A 24 -22.78 3.80 -4.65
N ALA A 25 -22.00 3.86 -5.72
CA ALA A 25 -22.49 4.01 -7.09
C ALA A 25 -23.07 2.71 -7.66
N ASP A 26 -22.80 1.54 -7.06
CA ASP A 26 -23.33 0.26 -7.53
C ASP A 26 -24.79 0.07 -7.05
N PRO A 27 -25.77 0.00 -7.97
CA PRO A 27 -27.18 -0.12 -7.61
C PRO A 27 -27.54 -1.47 -6.97
N SER A 28 -26.68 -2.47 -7.08
CA SER A 28 -26.91 -3.79 -6.46
C SER A 28 -26.63 -3.79 -4.94
N ILE A 29 -25.97 -2.76 -4.40
CA ILE A 29 -25.70 -2.60 -2.97
C ILE A 29 -26.81 -1.71 -2.38
N GLU A 30 -27.49 -2.18 -1.37
CA GLU A 30 -28.57 -1.41 -0.71
C GLU A 30 -28.00 -0.26 0.14
N ARG A 31 -26.98 -0.57 0.96
CA ARG A 31 -26.37 0.39 1.89
C ARG A 31 -24.85 0.27 1.91
N VAL A 32 -24.18 1.41 1.95
CA VAL A 32 -22.74 1.50 2.20
C VAL A 32 -22.51 2.33 3.46
N ILE A 33 -21.87 1.75 4.45
CA ILE A 33 -21.56 2.38 5.73
C ILE A 33 -20.07 2.64 5.79
N GLY A 34 -19.69 3.90 5.88
CA GLY A 34 -18.29 4.33 6.00
C GLY A 34 -17.94 4.61 7.47
N VAL A 35 -16.94 3.94 8.01
CA VAL A 35 -16.52 4.11 9.42
C VAL A 35 -15.12 4.68 9.49
N ASP A 36 -14.96 5.75 10.27
CA ASP A 36 -13.65 6.31 10.64
C ASP A 36 -13.74 7.10 11.96
N THR A 37 -12.60 7.36 12.60
CA THR A 37 -12.48 8.19 13.80
C THR A 37 -12.59 9.69 13.50
N VAL A 38 -12.18 10.07 12.29
CA VAL A 38 -12.15 11.43 11.80
C VAL A 38 -13.17 11.58 10.67
N GLN A 39 -13.90 12.69 10.67
CA GLN A 39 -14.80 13.01 9.58
C GLN A 39 -14.01 13.21 8.28
N PRO A 40 -14.49 12.71 7.13
CA PRO A 40 -13.92 13.02 5.84
C PRO A 40 -13.81 14.53 5.62
N ARG A 41 -12.76 14.97 4.92
CA ARG A 41 -12.59 16.38 4.57
C ARG A 41 -13.78 16.89 3.76
N ALA A 42 -14.08 18.19 3.87
CA ALA A 42 -15.21 18.80 3.18
C ALA A 42 -15.22 18.50 1.67
N GLU A 43 -14.04 18.49 1.04
CA GLU A 43 -13.88 18.22 -0.39
C GLU A 43 -14.15 16.74 -0.75
N ALA A 44 -14.06 15.84 0.22
CA ALA A 44 -14.30 14.40 0.04
C ALA A 44 -15.76 13.99 0.30
N LEU A 45 -16.52 14.81 1.06
CA LEU A 45 -17.92 14.50 1.39
C LEU A 45 -18.82 14.33 0.15
N PRO A 46 -18.78 15.20 -0.87
CA PRO A 46 -19.57 15.00 -2.08
C PRO A 46 -19.20 13.70 -2.85
N GLN A 47 -17.95 13.26 -2.72
CA GLN A 47 -17.46 12.05 -3.39
C GLN A 47 -18.02 10.77 -2.76
N LEU A 48 -18.42 10.80 -1.50
CA LEU A 48 -18.98 9.62 -0.80
C LEU A 48 -20.34 9.20 -1.33
N GLY A 49 -21.06 10.08 -2.07
CA GLY A 49 -22.36 9.78 -2.63
C GLY A 49 -23.38 9.39 -1.53
N ARG A 50 -24.01 8.22 -1.68
CA ARG A 50 -24.98 7.69 -0.70
C ARG A 50 -24.35 6.92 0.47
N THR A 51 -23.03 7.01 0.67
CA THR A 51 -22.37 6.38 1.82
C THR A 51 -22.80 7.03 3.13
N GLU A 52 -23.30 6.24 4.05
CA GLU A 52 -23.65 6.68 5.40
C GLU A 52 -22.37 6.76 6.25
N PHE A 53 -21.94 7.95 6.64
CA PHE A 53 -20.77 8.10 7.49
C PHE A 53 -21.13 7.88 8.96
N VAL A 54 -20.44 6.95 9.60
CA VAL A 54 -20.53 6.68 11.04
C VAL A 54 -19.18 7.01 11.69
N ARG A 55 -19.15 8.03 12.55
CA ARG A 55 -17.96 8.34 13.33
C ARG A 55 -17.82 7.31 14.46
N ALA A 56 -16.93 6.35 14.26
CA ALA A 56 -16.64 5.32 15.25
C ALA A 56 -15.16 4.91 15.20
N ASP A 57 -14.62 4.63 16.38
CA ASP A 57 -13.28 4.06 16.51
C ASP A 57 -13.39 2.54 16.51
N ILE A 58 -12.74 1.89 15.55
CA ILE A 58 -12.74 0.42 15.45
C ILE A 58 -12.08 -0.26 16.65
N ARG A 59 -11.31 0.48 17.47
CA ARG A 59 -10.77 -0.01 18.74
C ARG A 59 -11.85 -0.09 19.84
N ASN A 60 -12.98 0.60 19.63
CA ASN A 60 -14.07 0.61 20.59
C ASN A 60 -15.05 -0.53 20.29
N PRO A 61 -15.51 -1.29 21.31
CA PRO A 61 -16.53 -2.33 21.13
C PRO A 61 -17.84 -1.86 20.50
N LEU A 62 -18.11 -0.56 20.43
CA LEU A 62 -19.28 0.01 19.75
C LEU A 62 -19.35 -0.38 18.27
N ILE A 63 -18.24 -0.71 17.62
CA ILE A 63 -18.26 -1.21 16.24
C ILE A 63 -19.12 -2.47 16.10
N ALA A 64 -19.21 -3.31 17.13
CA ALA A 64 -20.08 -4.48 17.14
C ALA A 64 -21.58 -4.10 17.04
N LYS A 65 -21.99 -2.98 17.70
CA LYS A 65 -23.35 -2.48 17.59
C LYS A 65 -23.65 -1.98 16.18
N VAL A 66 -22.72 -1.27 15.56
CA VAL A 66 -22.87 -0.79 14.17
C VAL A 66 -23.08 -1.97 13.22
N ILE A 67 -22.24 -3.01 13.32
CA ILE A 67 -22.31 -4.20 12.47
C ILE A 67 -23.65 -4.94 12.69
N ALA A 68 -24.07 -5.13 13.94
CA ALA A 68 -25.28 -5.87 14.27
C ALA A 68 -26.54 -5.10 13.89
N GLN A 69 -26.67 -3.82 14.23
CA GLN A 69 -27.85 -3.01 13.97
C GLN A 69 -28.11 -2.77 12.49
N ALA A 70 -27.03 -2.65 11.71
CA ALA A 70 -27.12 -2.47 10.27
C ALA A 70 -27.18 -3.80 9.49
N GLU A 71 -27.15 -4.95 10.18
CA GLU A 71 -27.11 -6.28 9.56
C GLU A 71 -26.03 -6.40 8.47
N VAL A 72 -24.83 -5.88 8.74
CA VAL A 72 -23.73 -5.86 7.78
C VAL A 72 -23.39 -7.28 7.33
N ASP A 73 -23.43 -7.51 6.02
CA ASP A 73 -23.05 -8.79 5.42
C ASP A 73 -21.63 -8.81 4.84
N THR A 74 -21.10 -7.64 4.51
CA THR A 74 -19.76 -7.50 3.93
C THR A 74 -18.96 -6.41 4.65
N VAL A 75 -17.78 -6.75 5.13
CA VAL A 75 -16.83 -5.80 5.73
C VAL A 75 -15.61 -5.67 4.83
N VAL A 76 -15.26 -4.43 4.47
CA VAL A 76 -14.01 -4.10 3.78
C VAL A 76 -13.11 -3.32 4.71
N HIS A 77 -12.06 -3.98 5.20
CA HIS A 77 -11.12 -3.40 6.15
C HIS A 77 -9.95 -2.73 5.43
N MET A 78 -10.00 -1.38 5.40
CA MET A 78 -9.01 -0.54 4.69
C MET A 78 -7.99 0.10 5.64
N ASN A 79 -8.15 -0.04 6.94
CA ASN A 79 -7.48 0.78 7.95
C ASN A 79 -6.08 0.28 8.35
N VAL A 80 -5.27 -0.17 7.37
CA VAL A 80 -3.84 -0.42 7.61
C VAL A 80 -3.04 0.82 7.23
N ILE A 81 -2.63 1.56 8.27
CA ILE A 81 -1.91 2.83 8.13
C ILE A 81 -0.42 2.55 7.94
N ALA A 82 0.17 3.13 6.91
CA ALA A 82 1.57 2.88 6.56
C ALA A 82 2.56 3.91 7.16
N THR A 83 2.08 5.09 7.59
CA THR A 83 2.94 6.17 8.10
C THR A 83 2.51 6.66 9.47
N PRO A 84 3.46 6.88 10.42
CA PRO A 84 3.16 7.41 11.75
C PRO A 84 2.52 8.80 11.73
N LEU A 85 2.93 9.67 10.83
CA LEU A 85 2.38 11.04 10.70
C LEU A 85 0.86 11.03 10.46
N GLY A 86 0.38 10.08 9.66
CA GLY A 86 -1.05 9.93 9.38
C GLY A 86 -1.87 9.35 10.55
N ALA A 87 -1.24 8.97 11.67
CA ALA A 87 -1.89 8.33 12.81
C ALA A 87 -1.65 9.05 14.14
N GLY A 88 -0.91 10.17 14.17
CA GLY A 88 -0.53 10.82 15.41
C GLY A 88 0.66 10.16 16.14
N GLY A 89 1.51 9.45 15.40
CA GLY A 89 2.73 8.82 15.89
C GLY A 89 2.73 7.28 15.78
N ARG A 90 3.88 6.68 16.10
CA ARG A 90 4.08 5.22 15.92
C ARG A 90 3.19 4.37 16.84
N THR A 91 3.02 4.77 18.09
CA THR A 91 2.18 4.04 19.06
C THR A 91 0.72 4.06 18.61
N ALA A 92 0.18 5.23 18.30
CA ALA A 92 -1.19 5.37 17.81
C ALA A 92 -1.42 4.58 16.50
N MET A 93 -0.43 4.59 15.59
CA MET A 93 -0.48 3.78 14.37
C MET A 93 -0.59 2.29 14.68
N LYS A 94 0.21 1.76 15.59
CA LYS A 94 0.16 0.35 15.99
C LYS A 94 -1.18 0.01 16.66
N GLU A 95 -1.68 0.86 17.54
CA GLU A 95 -2.98 0.66 18.17
C GLU A 95 -4.12 0.59 17.13
N ILE A 96 -4.15 1.51 16.18
CA ILE A 96 -5.16 1.51 15.13
C ILE A 96 -5.02 0.26 14.25
N ASN A 97 -3.81 -0.06 13.81
CA ASN A 97 -3.58 -1.20 12.93
C ASN A 97 -3.87 -2.53 13.62
N VAL A 98 -3.30 -2.76 14.80
CA VAL A 98 -3.33 -4.08 15.47
C VAL A 98 -4.56 -4.21 16.38
N ILE A 99 -4.71 -3.31 17.35
CA ILE A 99 -5.82 -3.41 18.31
C ILE A 99 -7.16 -3.13 17.61
N GLY A 100 -7.20 -2.11 16.72
CA GLY A 100 -8.39 -1.83 15.93
C GLY A 100 -8.84 -3.01 15.08
N THR A 101 -7.91 -3.69 14.42
CA THR A 101 -8.23 -4.91 13.65
C THR A 101 -8.72 -6.03 14.56
N MET A 102 -8.09 -6.26 15.70
CA MET A 102 -8.54 -7.29 16.66
C MET A 102 -9.99 -7.04 17.12
N GLN A 103 -10.34 -5.80 17.47
CA GLN A 103 -11.69 -5.45 17.90
C GLN A 103 -12.72 -5.58 16.76
N LEU A 104 -12.35 -5.14 15.55
CA LEU A 104 -13.20 -5.33 14.37
C LEU A 104 -13.46 -6.83 14.11
N LEU A 105 -12.41 -7.66 14.14
CA LEU A 105 -12.55 -9.10 13.93
C LEU A 105 -13.37 -9.77 15.05
N ALA A 106 -13.25 -9.31 16.30
CA ALA A 106 -14.09 -9.78 17.41
C ALA A 106 -15.57 -9.42 17.20
N ALA A 107 -15.86 -8.24 16.67
CA ALA A 107 -17.21 -7.83 16.28
C ALA A 107 -17.74 -8.71 15.13
N CYS A 108 -16.93 -8.90 14.08
CA CYS A 108 -17.23 -9.77 12.94
C CYS A 108 -17.48 -11.23 13.37
N GLN A 109 -16.73 -11.73 14.36
CA GLN A 109 -16.89 -13.10 14.89
C GLN A 109 -18.28 -13.34 15.46
N LYS A 110 -18.89 -12.31 16.05
CA LYS A 110 -20.22 -12.37 16.71
C LYS A 110 -21.37 -11.97 15.77
N ALA A 111 -21.09 -11.55 14.56
CA ALA A 111 -22.09 -11.07 13.61
C ALA A 111 -22.68 -12.23 12.77
N PRO A 112 -23.94 -12.63 12.98
CA PRO A 112 -24.55 -13.73 12.22
C PRO A 112 -24.87 -13.35 10.78
N SER A 113 -25.02 -12.04 10.50
CA SER A 113 -25.27 -11.51 9.15
C SER A 113 -24.03 -11.56 8.25
N LEU A 114 -22.82 -11.55 8.85
CA LEU A 114 -21.57 -11.44 8.07
C LEU A 114 -21.35 -12.67 7.17
N ARG A 115 -21.08 -12.41 5.90
CA ARG A 115 -20.79 -13.42 4.87
C ARG A 115 -19.44 -13.20 4.21
N LYS A 116 -18.90 -11.97 4.25
CA LYS A 116 -17.69 -11.62 3.54
C LYS A 116 -16.81 -10.65 4.34
N LEU A 117 -15.49 -10.90 4.32
CA LEU A 117 -14.49 -10.02 4.86
C LEU A 117 -13.37 -9.82 3.83
N VAL A 118 -13.19 -8.59 3.36
CA VAL A 118 -12.08 -8.19 2.49
C VAL A 118 -11.10 -7.35 3.30
N VAL A 119 -9.83 -7.73 3.31
CA VAL A 119 -8.80 -7.04 4.07
C VAL A 119 -7.70 -6.52 3.16
N LYS A 120 -7.50 -5.20 3.17
CA LYS A 120 -6.36 -4.57 2.51
C LYS A 120 -5.10 -4.78 3.34
N SER A 121 -4.18 -5.59 2.85
CA SER A 121 -2.83 -5.80 3.38
C SER A 121 -1.76 -5.23 2.43
N THR A 122 -0.54 -5.63 2.58
CA THR A 122 0.61 -5.13 1.85
C THR A 122 1.65 -6.22 1.61
N THR A 123 2.36 -6.17 0.49
CA THR A 123 3.52 -7.02 0.26
C THR A 123 4.67 -6.77 1.25
N ALA A 124 4.62 -5.69 2.05
CA ALA A 124 5.62 -5.43 3.09
C ALA A 124 5.71 -6.55 4.14
N VAL A 125 4.70 -7.40 4.26
CA VAL A 125 4.71 -8.60 5.12
C VAL A 125 5.85 -9.56 4.76
N TYR A 126 6.32 -9.57 3.52
CA TYR A 126 7.44 -10.40 3.06
C TYR A 126 8.81 -9.87 3.53
N GLY A 127 8.88 -8.62 4.03
CA GLY A 127 10.15 -7.98 4.32
C GLY A 127 10.92 -7.54 3.08
N SER A 128 12.20 -7.25 3.25
CA SER A 128 13.17 -7.00 2.17
C SER A 128 14.57 -7.38 2.66
N SER A 129 15.21 -8.33 1.99
CA SER A 129 16.47 -8.92 2.39
C SER A 129 17.27 -9.36 1.16
N PRO A 130 18.61 -9.34 1.21
CA PRO A 130 19.44 -9.82 0.10
C PRO A 130 19.28 -11.31 -0.19
N ARG A 131 18.65 -12.07 0.71
CA ARG A 131 18.41 -13.51 0.58
C ARG A 131 16.99 -13.85 0.12
N ASP A 132 16.19 -12.84 -0.14
CA ASP A 132 14.80 -13.04 -0.57
C ASP A 132 14.74 -13.64 -1.98
N PRO A 133 13.65 -14.37 -2.30
CA PRO A 133 13.44 -14.88 -3.64
C PRO A 133 13.28 -13.72 -4.64
N ALA A 134 13.56 -14.00 -5.90
CA ALA A 134 13.36 -13.04 -6.97
C ALA A 134 11.90 -12.60 -7.12
N LEU A 135 10.96 -13.48 -6.72
CA LEU A 135 9.51 -13.30 -6.81
C LEU A 135 8.84 -13.96 -5.61
N PHE A 136 7.96 -13.23 -4.91
CA PHE A 136 7.18 -13.75 -3.79
C PHE A 136 5.83 -14.25 -4.26
N THR A 137 5.56 -15.53 -4.08
CA THR A 137 4.21 -16.10 -4.18
C THR A 137 3.43 -15.85 -2.89
N GLU A 138 2.10 -16.05 -2.90
CA GLU A 138 1.26 -15.87 -1.72
C GLU A 138 1.61 -16.80 -0.57
N ASP A 139 2.15 -17.99 -0.89
CA ASP A 139 2.56 -19.02 0.07
C ASP A 139 4.01 -18.83 0.56
N ALA A 140 4.71 -17.84 0.02
CA ALA A 140 6.08 -17.55 0.43
C ALA A 140 6.13 -17.03 1.87
N GLU A 141 6.92 -17.66 2.70
CA GLU A 141 7.25 -17.18 4.04
C GLU A 141 8.45 -16.22 3.97
N PRO A 142 8.40 -15.10 4.71
CA PRO A 142 9.52 -14.19 4.78
C PRO A 142 10.71 -14.86 5.48
N ARG A 143 11.90 -14.82 4.87
CA ARG A 143 13.13 -15.35 5.50
C ARG A 143 13.54 -14.56 6.73
N ALA A 144 13.15 -13.30 6.81
CA ALA A 144 13.33 -12.43 7.96
C ALA A 144 12.04 -11.65 8.19
N LEU A 145 11.31 -11.98 9.25
CA LEU A 145 10.11 -11.23 9.63
C LEU A 145 10.45 -9.76 9.89
N PRO A 146 9.60 -8.84 9.43
CA PRO A 146 9.72 -7.43 9.77
C PRO A 146 9.75 -7.23 11.29
N LYS A 147 10.80 -6.56 11.80
CA LYS A 147 11.01 -6.40 13.25
C LYS A 147 10.38 -5.15 13.83
N SER A 148 10.04 -4.19 12.99
CA SER A 148 9.48 -2.89 13.42
C SER A 148 8.58 -2.30 12.33
N GLY A 149 8.07 -1.09 12.56
CA GLY A 149 7.31 -0.35 11.58
C GLY A 149 5.96 -0.96 11.21
N TYR A 150 5.38 -0.44 10.16
CA TYR A 150 4.07 -0.87 9.70
C TYR A 150 4.08 -2.29 9.09
N ALA A 151 5.21 -2.73 8.58
CA ALA A 151 5.36 -4.08 8.04
C ALA A 151 5.17 -5.14 9.13
N LYS A 152 5.73 -4.90 10.35
CA LYS A 152 5.47 -5.75 11.52
C LYS A 152 3.99 -5.76 11.91
N ASP A 153 3.36 -4.58 11.94
CA ASP A 153 1.93 -4.48 12.25
C ASP A 153 1.10 -5.27 11.23
N ALA A 154 1.44 -5.19 9.95
CA ALA A 154 0.75 -5.92 8.89
C ALA A 154 0.87 -7.45 9.07
N VAL A 155 2.04 -7.96 9.48
CA VAL A 155 2.22 -9.39 9.80
C VAL A 155 1.34 -9.80 10.98
N GLU A 156 1.29 -8.99 12.05
CA GLU A 156 0.42 -9.25 13.21
C GLU A 156 -1.06 -9.26 12.79
N VAL A 157 -1.48 -8.26 12.02
CA VAL A 157 -2.85 -8.14 11.47
C VAL A 157 -3.23 -9.37 10.63
N GLU A 158 -2.37 -9.80 9.70
CA GLU A 158 -2.63 -11.00 8.90
C GLU A 158 -2.74 -12.27 9.76
N GLY A 159 -1.97 -12.36 10.84
CA GLY A 159 -2.08 -13.45 11.82
C GLY A 159 -3.48 -13.52 12.44
N TYR A 160 -4.04 -12.38 12.86
CA TYR A 160 -5.40 -12.29 13.41
C TYR A 160 -6.46 -12.58 12.35
N VAL A 161 -6.29 -12.08 11.14
CA VAL A 161 -7.21 -12.30 10.00
C VAL A 161 -7.27 -13.79 9.63
N ARG A 162 -6.12 -14.46 9.53
CA ARG A 162 -6.09 -15.91 9.31
C ARG A 162 -6.72 -16.69 10.46
N GLY A 163 -6.49 -16.24 11.70
CA GLY A 163 -7.16 -16.79 12.88
C GLY A 163 -8.68 -16.66 12.85
N PHE A 164 -9.19 -15.52 12.37
CA PHE A 164 -10.62 -15.30 12.14
C PHE A 164 -11.15 -16.26 11.07
N GLY A 165 -10.50 -16.37 9.90
CA GLY A 165 -10.94 -17.27 8.83
C GLY A 165 -11.07 -18.74 9.26
N ARG A 166 -10.15 -19.21 10.14
CA ARG A 166 -10.26 -20.57 10.70
C ARG A 166 -11.47 -20.75 11.63
N ARG A 167 -11.90 -19.70 12.35
CA ARG A 167 -13.05 -19.75 13.27
C ARG A 167 -14.39 -19.48 12.58
N ARG A 168 -14.37 -18.81 11.43
CA ARG A 168 -15.54 -18.46 10.63
C ARG A 168 -15.35 -18.94 9.18
N PRO A 169 -15.29 -20.27 8.95
CA PRO A 169 -15.14 -20.84 7.61
C PRO A 169 -16.36 -20.58 6.71
N ASP A 170 -17.49 -20.16 7.29
CA ASP A 170 -18.71 -19.71 6.64
C ASP A 170 -18.57 -18.31 6.01
N VAL A 171 -17.54 -17.55 6.38
CA VAL A 171 -17.27 -16.20 5.86
C VAL A 171 -16.22 -16.25 4.76
N THR A 172 -16.56 -15.75 3.57
CA THR A 172 -15.59 -15.58 2.49
C THR A 172 -14.53 -14.54 2.90
N LEU A 173 -13.30 -14.99 3.08
CA LEU A 173 -12.17 -14.13 3.45
C LEU A 173 -11.26 -13.87 2.26
N SER A 174 -11.13 -12.61 1.84
CA SER A 174 -10.16 -12.15 0.84
C SER A 174 -9.10 -11.27 1.50
N LEU A 175 -7.83 -11.69 1.48
CA LEU A 175 -6.72 -10.92 2.02
C LEU A 175 -5.83 -10.45 0.87
N LEU A 176 -5.75 -9.13 0.66
CA LEU A 176 -5.15 -8.51 -0.51
C LEU A 176 -3.82 -7.85 -0.14
N ARG A 177 -2.70 -8.41 -0.55
CA ARG A 177 -1.35 -7.91 -0.33
C ARG A 177 -0.94 -6.98 -1.48
N PHE A 178 -1.22 -5.71 -1.33
CA PHE A 178 -0.88 -4.71 -2.34
C PHE A 178 0.62 -4.41 -2.39
N THR A 179 1.14 -4.26 -3.61
CA THR A 179 2.43 -3.60 -3.87
C THR A 179 2.31 -2.10 -3.59
N ASN A 180 3.38 -1.33 -3.83
CA ASN A 180 3.31 0.11 -3.59
C ASN A 180 2.30 0.77 -4.53
N PHE A 181 1.35 1.50 -3.94
CA PHE A 181 0.41 2.30 -4.71
C PHE A 181 1.10 3.50 -5.36
N ILE A 182 0.70 3.77 -6.60
CA ILE A 182 1.08 4.94 -7.38
C ILE A 182 -0.10 5.41 -8.22
N GLY A 183 -0.07 6.65 -8.63
CA GLY A 183 -1.10 7.24 -9.49
C GLY A 183 -1.03 8.75 -9.48
N PRO A 184 -1.87 9.42 -10.26
CA PRO A 184 -1.83 10.87 -10.40
C PRO A 184 -2.26 11.63 -9.12
N THR A 185 -2.99 10.98 -8.20
CA THR A 185 -3.62 11.67 -7.07
C THR A 185 -3.19 11.11 -5.71
N ILE A 186 -2.87 9.80 -5.64
CA ILE A 186 -2.55 9.16 -4.38
C ILE A 186 -1.21 9.64 -3.79
N GLU A 187 -1.23 10.02 -2.51
CA GLU A 187 -0.02 10.31 -1.74
C GLU A 187 0.40 9.10 -0.92
N THR A 188 1.57 8.56 -1.23
CA THR A 188 2.22 7.46 -0.52
C THR A 188 3.64 7.84 -0.12
N PRO A 189 4.31 7.10 0.78
CA PRO A 189 5.74 7.31 1.03
C PRO A 189 6.59 7.26 -0.24
N LEU A 190 6.25 6.36 -1.18
CA LEU A 190 6.98 6.23 -2.43
C LEU A 190 6.74 7.41 -3.37
N THR A 191 5.50 7.88 -3.53
CA THR A 191 5.21 9.04 -4.38
C THR A 191 5.87 10.30 -3.84
N ARG A 192 5.84 10.52 -2.51
CA ARG A 192 6.57 11.62 -1.86
C ARG A 192 8.08 11.53 -2.09
N TYR A 193 8.65 10.33 -1.96
CA TYR A 193 10.06 10.10 -2.21
C TYR A 193 10.46 10.41 -3.66
N LEU A 194 9.69 9.93 -4.64
CA LEU A 194 9.91 10.22 -6.06
C LEU A 194 9.66 11.69 -6.42
N SER A 195 8.92 12.43 -5.59
CA SER A 195 8.66 13.87 -5.77
C SER A 195 9.73 14.78 -5.17
N LEU A 196 10.71 14.23 -4.46
CA LEU A 196 11.82 15.02 -3.91
C LEU A 196 12.58 15.75 -5.03
N PRO A 197 13.07 16.98 -4.80
CA PRO A 197 13.90 17.70 -5.79
C PRO A 197 15.15 16.93 -6.21
N VAL A 198 15.75 16.24 -5.26
CA VAL A 198 16.88 15.31 -5.45
C VAL A 198 16.54 14.03 -4.72
N VAL A 199 16.59 12.89 -5.41
CA VAL A 199 16.17 11.60 -4.86
C VAL A 199 17.41 10.87 -4.31
N PRO A 200 17.55 10.68 -2.97
CA PRO A 200 18.66 9.93 -2.41
C PRO A 200 18.50 8.44 -2.71
N THR A 201 19.49 7.83 -3.33
CA THR A 201 19.55 6.39 -3.60
C THR A 201 20.65 5.75 -2.78
N VAL A 202 20.60 4.44 -2.54
CA VAL A 202 21.68 3.74 -1.83
C VAL A 202 22.76 3.35 -2.82
N LEU A 203 23.99 3.82 -2.59
CA LEU A 203 25.13 3.55 -3.48
C LEU A 203 25.38 2.03 -3.60
N GLY A 204 25.44 1.55 -4.85
CA GLY A 204 25.66 0.13 -5.14
C GLY A 204 24.36 -0.70 -5.21
N PHE A 205 23.19 -0.09 -4.98
CA PHE A 205 21.89 -0.77 -5.06
C PHE A 205 20.98 -0.12 -6.09
N ASP A 206 20.30 -0.94 -6.86
CA ASP A 206 19.26 -0.52 -7.79
C ASP A 206 18.07 -1.50 -7.72
N PRO A 207 17.22 -1.37 -6.69
CA PRO A 207 16.18 -2.34 -6.39
C PRO A 207 15.08 -2.35 -7.44
N ARG A 208 14.47 -3.53 -7.58
CA ARG A 208 13.26 -3.72 -8.40
C ARG A 208 12.04 -3.17 -7.66
N VAL A 209 11.29 -2.32 -8.35
CA VAL A 209 10.06 -1.69 -7.88
C VAL A 209 8.88 -2.22 -8.68
N GLN A 210 7.88 -2.72 -7.99
CA GLN A 210 6.59 -3.13 -8.54
C GLN A 210 5.50 -2.24 -7.98
N LEU A 211 4.58 -1.80 -8.85
CA LEU A 211 3.61 -0.76 -8.54
C LEU A 211 2.18 -1.25 -8.79
N CYS A 212 1.24 -0.71 -8.01
CA CYS A 212 -0.19 -0.87 -8.22
C CYS A 212 -0.80 0.51 -8.49
N HIS A 213 -1.46 0.68 -9.62
CA HIS A 213 -2.17 1.93 -9.88
C HIS A 213 -3.34 2.10 -8.91
N GLU A 214 -3.59 3.33 -8.50
CA GLU A 214 -4.64 3.65 -7.51
C GLU A 214 -6.03 3.18 -7.94
N ASP A 215 -6.38 3.31 -9.24
CA ASP A 215 -7.67 2.84 -9.76
C ASP A 215 -7.76 1.32 -9.80
N ASP A 216 -6.65 0.66 -10.16
CA ASP A 216 -6.60 -0.80 -10.23
C ASP A 216 -6.75 -1.43 -8.85
N GLY A 217 -6.15 -0.78 -7.84
CA GLY A 217 -6.33 -1.20 -6.45
C GLY A 217 -7.78 -1.08 -5.98
N ILE A 218 -8.48 -0.02 -6.35
CA ILE A 218 -9.92 0.15 -6.08
C ILE A 218 -10.74 -0.91 -6.81
N GLU A 219 -10.41 -1.21 -8.06
CA GLU A 219 -11.14 -2.23 -8.85
C GLU A 219 -11.00 -3.63 -8.24
N VAL A 220 -9.80 -4.03 -7.80
CA VAL A 220 -9.60 -5.32 -7.10
C VAL A 220 -10.42 -5.39 -5.82
N LEU A 221 -10.40 -4.32 -5.00
CA LEU A 221 -11.20 -4.24 -3.77
C LEU A 221 -12.70 -4.33 -4.07
N ARG A 222 -13.17 -3.63 -5.11
CA ARG A 222 -14.57 -3.69 -5.56
C ARG A 222 -14.95 -5.11 -5.99
N ARG A 223 -14.15 -5.77 -6.83
CA ARG A 223 -14.41 -7.15 -7.28
C ARG A 223 -14.49 -8.12 -6.12
N CYS A 224 -13.53 -8.08 -5.19
CA CYS A 224 -13.55 -8.93 -4.00
C CYS A 224 -14.72 -8.59 -3.05
N SER A 225 -15.23 -7.35 -3.07
CA SER A 225 -16.44 -7.00 -2.31
C SER A 225 -17.70 -7.56 -2.94
N LEU A 226 -17.82 -7.52 -4.27
CA LEU A 226 -19.04 -7.93 -5.00
C LEU A 226 -19.12 -9.43 -5.25
N SER A 227 -17.99 -10.12 -5.41
CA SER A 227 -17.91 -11.56 -5.75
C SER A 227 -17.10 -12.33 -4.71
N ASP A 228 -17.27 -13.64 -4.68
CA ASP A 228 -16.60 -14.51 -3.71
C ASP A 228 -15.23 -14.95 -4.26
N HIS A 229 -14.18 -14.38 -3.69
CA HIS A 229 -12.79 -14.71 -3.99
C HIS A 229 -12.05 -15.03 -2.69
N PRO A 230 -12.22 -16.25 -2.13
CA PRO A 230 -11.55 -16.62 -0.89
C PRO A 230 -10.05 -16.83 -1.10
N GLY A 231 -9.24 -16.34 -0.19
CA GLY A 231 -7.81 -16.60 -0.20
C GLY A 231 -6.95 -15.36 0.01
N ILE A 232 -5.65 -15.57 -0.18
CA ILE A 232 -4.63 -14.52 -0.14
C ILE A 232 -4.23 -14.22 -1.58
N PHE A 233 -4.13 -12.94 -1.93
CA PHE A 233 -3.75 -12.49 -3.26
C PHE A 233 -2.70 -11.41 -3.20
N ASN A 234 -1.63 -11.57 -3.96
CA ASN A 234 -0.72 -10.49 -4.27
C ASN A 234 -1.35 -9.59 -5.34
N VAL A 235 -1.38 -8.28 -5.09
CA VAL A 235 -2.04 -7.30 -5.96
C VAL A 235 -1.04 -6.24 -6.41
N GLY A 236 -0.85 -6.14 -7.71
CA GLY A 236 0.04 -5.15 -8.34
C GLY A 236 0.10 -5.31 -9.84
N GLY A 237 0.71 -4.36 -10.50
CA GLY A 237 0.97 -4.43 -11.94
C GLY A 237 1.97 -5.50 -12.30
N THR A 238 1.83 -6.05 -13.50
CA THR A 238 2.85 -6.92 -14.09
C THR A 238 4.13 -6.14 -14.41
N GLY A 239 5.26 -6.86 -14.51
CA GLY A 239 6.56 -6.26 -14.76
C GLY A 239 7.10 -5.48 -13.57
N VAL A 240 8.33 -5.00 -13.72
CA VAL A 240 9.05 -4.23 -12.71
C VAL A 240 9.82 -3.08 -13.37
N LEU A 241 10.14 -2.06 -12.59
CA LEU A 241 11.12 -1.03 -12.92
C LEU A 241 12.29 -1.11 -11.94
N LEU A 242 13.49 -0.80 -12.39
CA LEU A 242 14.57 -0.47 -11.48
C LEU A 242 14.32 0.91 -10.86
N LEU A 243 14.77 1.13 -9.63
CA LEU A 243 14.59 2.42 -8.96
C LEU A 243 15.21 3.56 -9.77
N SER A 244 16.37 3.33 -10.37
CA SER A 244 17.01 4.30 -11.28
C SER A 244 16.13 4.66 -12.48
N GLN A 245 15.45 3.68 -13.06
CA GLN A 245 14.50 3.92 -14.15
C GLN A 245 13.29 4.73 -13.70
N ALA A 246 12.76 4.44 -12.50
CA ALA A 246 11.65 5.18 -11.92
C ALA A 246 12.04 6.66 -11.68
N VAL A 247 13.21 6.89 -11.08
CA VAL A 247 13.75 8.24 -10.79
C VAL A 247 13.97 9.04 -12.08
N ARG A 248 14.53 8.41 -13.14
CA ARG A 248 14.70 9.07 -14.45
C ARG A 248 13.38 9.46 -15.08
N ARG A 249 12.36 8.59 -15.00
CA ARG A 249 11.04 8.87 -15.58
C ARG A 249 10.37 10.08 -14.95
N VAL A 250 10.56 10.32 -13.64
CA VAL A 250 10.04 11.53 -12.98
C VAL A 250 10.89 12.77 -13.24
N GLY A 251 12.03 12.65 -13.93
CA GLY A 251 12.90 13.77 -14.26
C GLY A 251 13.58 14.38 -13.02
N ARG A 252 14.01 13.54 -12.07
CA ARG A 252 14.71 13.95 -10.85
C ARG A 252 16.15 13.47 -10.88
N PRO A 253 17.11 14.28 -10.39
CA PRO A 253 18.48 13.82 -10.21
C PRO A 253 18.53 12.83 -9.04
N ALA A 254 19.27 11.73 -9.23
CA ALA A 254 19.58 10.78 -8.16
C ALA A 254 20.86 11.23 -7.42
N PHE A 255 20.84 11.09 -6.10
CA PHE A 255 22.01 11.32 -5.25
C PHE A 255 22.39 10.02 -4.52
N PRO A 256 23.47 9.33 -4.95
CA PRO A 256 23.90 8.08 -4.34
C PRO A 256 24.51 8.33 -2.96
N VAL A 257 23.94 7.72 -1.93
CA VAL A 257 24.35 7.82 -0.53
C VAL A 257 25.06 6.53 -0.13
N PRO A 258 26.28 6.57 0.39
CA PRO A 258 26.95 5.38 0.95
C PRO A 258 26.13 4.75 2.08
N ALA A 259 26.06 3.41 2.14
CA ALA A 259 25.23 2.69 3.09
C ALA A 259 25.37 3.16 4.56
N PRO A 260 26.56 3.45 5.11
CA PRO A 260 26.70 3.96 6.49
C PRO A 260 26.04 5.33 6.71
N ALA A 261 25.94 6.17 5.68
CA ALA A 261 25.36 7.51 5.77
C ALA A 261 23.84 7.55 5.55
N VAL A 262 23.23 6.46 5.10
CA VAL A 262 21.81 6.39 4.76
C VAL A 262 20.92 6.75 5.94
N SER A 263 21.22 6.23 7.14
CA SER A 263 20.44 6.52 8.35
C SER A 263 20.50 8.00 8.74
N LEU A 264 21.65 8.65 8.55
CA LEU A 264 21.84 10.07 8.83
C LEU A 264 21.01 10.92 7.85
N VAL A 265 21.14 10.63 6.56
CA VAL A 265 20.40 11.33 5.50
C VAL A 265 18.89 11.15 5.69
N ALA A 266 18.42 9.94 5.93
CA ALA A 266 17.01 9.67 6.24
C ALA A 266 16.52 10.43 7.47
N GLY A 267 17.36 10.57 8.51
CA GLY A 267 17.09 11.37 9.70
C GLY A 267 16.90 12.86 9.40
N LEU A 268 17.75 13.42 8.53
CA LEU A 268 17.64 14.82 8.08
C LEU A 268 16.34 15.06 7.29
N PHE A 269 16.02 14.20 6.32
CA PHE A 269 14.78 14.30 5.53
C PHE A 269 13.53 14.18 6.40
N ARG A 270 13.55 13.31 7.40
CA ARG A 270 12.46 13.18 8.37
C ARG A 270 12.29 14.42 9.24
N ARG A 271 13.41 15.01 9.75
CA ARG A 271 13.36 16.28 10.51
C ARG A 271 12.84 17.44 9.67
N ALA A 272 13.15 17.45 8.39
CA ALA A 272 12.63 18.44 7.44
C ALA A 272 11.17 18.21 7.04
N GLY A 273 10.53 17.13 7.53
CA GLY A 273 9.14 16.77 7.17
C GLY A 273 8.94 16.31 5.72
N LEU A 274 10.04 16.07 4.98
CA LEU A 274 9.99 15.75 3.57
C LEU A 274 9.59 14.29 3.31
N VAL A 275 10.12 13.36 4.09
CA VAL A 275 9.85 11.92 3.95
C VAL A 275 9.90 11.26 5.32
N ASP A 276 8.93 10.40 5.59
CA ASP A 276 8.85 9.60 6.82
C ASP A 276 9.13 8.12 6.48
N PHE A 277 10.41 7.82 6.24
CA PHE A 277 10.83 6.43 6.00
C PHE A 277 11.13 5.71 7.31
N SER A 278 10.48 4.57 7.48
CA SER A 278 10.86 3.59 8.49
C SER A 278 12.11 2.81 8.05
N PRO A 279 12.84 2.17 8.99
CA PRO A 279 13.98 1.32 8.64
C PRO A 279 13.67 0.22 7.63
N GLU A 280 12.44 -0.31 7.62
CA GLU A 280 12.01 -1.33 6.65
C GLU A 280 11.84 -0.74 5.25
N GLN A 281 11.36 0.49 5.15
CA GLN A 281 11.27 1.20 3.87
C GLN A 281 12.65 1.49 3.30
N MET A 282 13.65 1.76 4.16
CA MET A 282 15.04 1.89 3.72
C MET A 282 15.57 0.58 3.14
N ARG A 283 15.31 -0.57 3.79
CA ARG A 283 15.67 -1.89 3.23
C ARG A 283 14.97 -2.18 1.90
N TYR A 284 13.76 -1.69 1.72
CA TYR A 284 13.08 -1.78 0.44
C TYR A 284 13.82 -0.99 -0.66
N LEU A 285 14.41 0.16 -0.34
CA LEU A 285 15.23 0.93 -1.27
C LEU A 285 16.61 0.30 -1.56
N GLU A 286 17.03 -0.69 -0.77
CA GLU A 286 18.24 -1.49 -1.03
C GLU A 286 17.93 -2.75 -1.86
N HIS A 287 16.92 -3.52 -1.45
CA HIS A 287 16.70 -4.87 -1.98
C HIS A 287 15.46 -5.00 -2.86
N GLY A 288 14.53 -4.05 -2.78
CA GLY A 288 13.25 -4.12 -3.47
C GLY A 288 12.34 -5.23 -2.94
N ARG A 289 11.29 -5.49 -3.67
CA ARG A 289 10.36 -6.60 -3.46
C ARG A 289 9.45 -6.73 -4.66
N VAL A 290 9.35 -7.95 -5.19
CA VAL A 290 8.47 -8.26 -6.32
C VAL A 290 7.58 -9.43 -5.94
N ALA A 291 6.28 -9.29 -6.17
CA ALA A 291 5.28 -10.31 -5.87
C ALA A 291 4.72 -10.92 -7.15
N ASP A 292 4.48 -12.22 -7.13
CA ASP A 292 3.74 -12.91 -8.19
C ASP A 292 2.26 -12.53 -8.10
N VAL A 293 1.74 -11.91 -9.14
CA VAL A 293 0.34 -11.45 -9.22
C VAL A 293 -0.51 -12.36 -10.11
N SER A 294 0.04 -13.48 -10.57
CA SER A 294 -0.62 -14.38 -11.52
C SER A 294 -1.87 -15.06 -10.94
N ARG A 295 -1.85 -15.39 -9.63
CA ARG A 295 -2.99 -15.98 -8.96
C ARG A 295 -4.20 -15.04 -8.97
N MET A 296 -3.99 -13.78 -8.59
CA MET A 296 -5.04 -12.77 -8.59
C MET A 296 -5.62 -12.60 -10.01
N ALA A 297 -4.78 -12.50 -11.03
CA ALA A 297 -5.22 -12.35 -12.41
C ALA A 297 -6.10 -13.53 -12.88
N ARG A 298 -5.70 -14.76 -12.56
CA ARG A 298 -6.49 -15.95 -12.92
C ARG A 298 -7.82 -16.02 -12.19
N GLU A 299 -7.83 -15.77 -10.87
CA GLU A 299 -9.03 -15.98 -10.05
C GLU A 299 -10.05 -14.85 -10.18
N LEU A 300 -9.59 -13.61 -10.41
CA LEU A 300 -10.49 -12.47 -10.64
C LEU A 300 -10.85 -12.28 -12.13
N GLY A 301 -10.22 -13.01 -13.04
CA GLY A 301 -10.42 -12.85 -14.48
C GLY A 301 -10.09 -11.45 -14.99
N TRP A 302 -9.16 -10.76 -14.30
CA TRP A 302 -8.78 -9.39 -14.59
C TRP A 302 -7.36 -9.08 -14.07
N SER A 303 -6.66 -8.19 -14.74
CA SER A 303 -5.29 -7.83 -14.36
C SER A 303 -5.15 -6.30 -14.24
N PRO A 304 -4.46 -5.81 -13.20
CA PRO A 304 -4.03 -4.44 -13.13
C PRO A 304 -3.13 -4.07 -14.33
N ARG A 305 -3.09 -2.79 -14.66
CA ARG A 305 -2.16 -2.27 -15.66
C ARG A 305 -0.70 -2.55 -15.28
N PRO A 306 0.21 -2.71 -16.25
CA PRO A 306 1.63 -2.94 -15.99
C PRO A 306 2.25 -1.85 -15.12
N THR A 307 3.26 -2.23 -14.33
CA THR A 307 4.03 -1.29 -13.47
C THR A 307 4.54 -0.07 -14.24
N ALA A 308 4.94 -0.25 -15.51
CA ALA A 308 5.43 0.85 -16.34
C ALA A 308 4.33 1.87 -16.68
N GLU A 309 3.11 1.42 -16.93
CA GLU A 309 1.95 2.28 -17.20
C GLU A 309 1.46 2.98 -15.93
N ALA A 310 1.41 2.26 -14.80
CA ALA A 310 1.10 2.84 -13.51
C ALA A 310 2.09 3.98 -13.15
N MET A 311 3.39 3.79 -13.44
CA MET A 311 4.40 4.81 -13.27
C MET A 311 4.19 6.00 -14.21
N GLN A 312 3.82 5.75 -15.46
CA GLN A 312 3.61 6.79 -16.46
C GLN A 312 2.47 7.74 -16.05
N SER A 313 1.37 7.21 -15.52
CA SER A 313 0.24 8.04 -15.04
C SER A 313 0.64 9.01 -13.90
N PHE A 314 1.55 8.59 -13.03
CA PHE A 314 2.13 9.46 -12.00
C PHE A 314 3.02 10.54 -12.60
N VAL A 315 3.89 10.17 -13.56
CA VAL A 315 4.81 11.10 -14.22
C VAL A 315 4.07 12.21 -14.95
N GLU A 316 2.98 11.90 -15.64
CA GLU A 316 2.18 12.87 -16.40
C GLU A 316 1.62 14.00 -15.54
N ARG A 317 1.38 13.73 -14.27
CA ARG A 317 0.86 14.72 -13.32
C ARG A 317 1.91 15.34 -12.40
N SER A 318 3.11 14.77 -12.37
CA SER A 318 4.21 15.26 -11.54
C SER A 318 4.93 16.42 -12.23
N PRO A 319 5.16 17.57 -11.56
CA PRO A 319 5.96 18.64 -12.14
C PRO A 319 7.39 18.15 -12.33
N ARG A 320 7.85 18.12 -13.59
CA ARG A 320 9.23 17.75 -13.93
C ARG A 320 10.18 18.90 -13.61
N ILE A 321 11.32 18.59 -12.99
CA ILE A 321 12.40 19.59 -12.80
C ILE A 321 13.35 19.56 -13.99
N LEU A 322 13.64 18.37 -14.52
CA LEU A 322 14.56 18.18 -15.65
C LEU A 322 13.92 17.28 -16.71
N ASN A 323 14.33 17.45 -17.95
CA ASN A 323 13.97 16.49 -19.00
C ASN A 323 14.67 15.14 -18.69
N PRO A 324 13.97 13.99 -18.79
CA PRO A 324 14.56 12.67 -18.56
C PRO A 324 15.82 12.38 -19.38
N GLU A 325 15.89 12.87 -20.60
CA GLU A 325 17.08 12.77 -21.46
C GLU A 325 18.28 13.55 -20.91
N THR A 326 18.03 14.75 -20.35
CA THR A 326 19.08 15.56 -19.72
C THR A 326 19.61 14.87 -18.46
N VAL A 327 18.73 14.24 -17.66
CA VAL A 327 19.14 13.46 -16.48
C VAL A 327 20.02 12.29 -16.91
N ALA A 328 19.58 11.49 -17.88
CA ALA A 328 20.34 10.35 -18.39
C ALA A 328 21.71 10.76 -18.98
N ALA A 329 21.75 11.85 -19.73
CA ALA A 329 23.00 12.37 -20.29
C ALA A 329 23.98 12.86 -19.19
N THR A 330 23.46 13.49 -18.15
CA THR A 330 24.27 13.96 -17.01
C THR A 330 24.83 12.80 -16.20
N GLU A 331 24.00 11.78 -15.91
CA GLU A 331 24.43 10.56 -15.23
C GLU A 331 25.53 9.83 -16.02
N THR A 332 25.36 9.71 -17.35
CA THR A 332 26.33 9.07 -18.24
C THR A 332 27.68 9.82 -18.21
N ARG A 333 27.65 11.16 -18.25
CA ARG A 333 28.86 11.98 -18.15
C ARG A 333 29.57 11.83 -16.81
N LEU A 334 28.83 11.80 -15.71
CA LEU A 334 29.37 11.59 -14.37
C LEU A 334 30.02 10.21 -14.23
N LEU A 335 29.36 9.16 -14.71
CA LEU A 335 29.90 7.80 -14.72
C LEU A 335 31.19 7.72 -15.56
N GLN A 336 31.24 8.34 -16.74
CA GLN A 336 32.42 8.40 -17.58
C GLN A 336 33.56 9.15 -16.91
N ALA A 337 33.28 10.26 -16.21
CA ALA A 337 34.30 11.00 -15.47
C ALA A 337 34.89 10.18 -14.31
N LEU A 338 34.06 9.43 -13.58
CA LEU A 338 34.48 8.56 -12.49
C LEU A 338 35.29 7.34 -12.96
N THR A 339 34.98 6.81 -14.15
CA THR A 339 35.74 5.69 -14.73
C THR A 339 37.07 6.14 -15.30
N ARG A 340 37.17 7.34 -15.92
CA ARG A 340 38.42 7.91 -16.39
C ARG A 340 39.43 8.24 -15.27
N SER A 341 38.94 8.60 -14.07
CA SER A 341 39.79 8.87 -12.92
C SER A 341 40.44 7.61 -12.32
N LYS A 342 40.07 6.42 -12.76
CA LYS A 342 40.63 5.13 -12.32
C LYS A 342 41.65 4.51 -13.28
N GLU A 343 41.93 5.14 -14.42
CA GLU A 343 43.06 4.69 -15.24
C GLU A 343 44.37 5.14 -14.57
N PRO A 344 45.27 4.21 -14.22
CA PRO A 344 46.56 4.59 -13.68
C PRO A 344 47.34 5.33 -14.77
N VAL A 345 47.82 6.51 -14.44
CA VAL A 345 48.82 7.22 -15.26
C VAL A 345 49.96 6.22 -15.50
N ARG A 346 50.03 5.67 -16.72
CA ARG A 346 51.22 4.89 -17.14
C ARG A 346 52.38 5.88 -17.28
N ALA A 347 53.29 5.78 -16.34
CA ALA A 347 54.61 6.38 -16.43
C ALA A 347 55.50 5.62 -17.41
#